data_bb92dc3aabad2fe835b6b8d5068505a0
#
_entry.id   bb92dc3aabad2fe835b6b8d5068505a0
#
_cell.length_a   1.000
_cell.length_b   1.000
_cell.length_c   1.000
_cell.angle_alpha   90.00
_cell.angle_beta   90.00
_cell.angle_gamma   90.00
#
_symmetry.space_group_name_H-M   'P 1'
#
loop_
_entity.id
_entity.type
_entity.pdbx_description
1 polymer ?
#
loop_
_entity_poly.entity_id
_entity_poly.type
_entity_poly.pdbx_seq_one_letter_code
_entity_poly.pdbx_strand_id
1 'polypeptide(L)'
;QTYGLIEVGVMRSQSKKNNSLWVKIGGEGYKTRIVNDLLEIKADSAMLGYLNAPSPFTEDGWFMTGDAVEQDGEYIKILGRKSELINVGGEKVYPAEVESVIQELEFITDVEVYGEKNPLSGNIVCARVKVDDPSNFNNFKENIKSHCRSKLERFKVPIKIKMEDQNLHSFRFKKMRAHE
;
A
#
# COMPACT_ATOMS: atom_id res chain seq x y z
N GLN A 1 -0.47 0.36 15.81
CA GLN A 1 -1.17 0.18 14.53
C GLN A 1 -2.23 -0.89 14.69
N THR A 2 -3.37 -0.73 14.04
CA THR A 2 -4.47 -1.71 14.06
C THR A 2 -4.66 -2.21 12.63
N TYR A 3 -4.73 -3.52 12.44
CA TYR A 3 -5.08 -4.11 11.16
C TYR A 3 -6.49 -4.68 11.25
N GLY A 4 -7.34 -4.32 10.32
CA GLY A 4 -8.73 -4.78 10.32
C GLY A 4 -9.37 -4.67 8.95
N LEU A 5 -10.29 -5.57 8.69
CA LEU A 5 -11.07 -5.65 7.46
C LEU A 5 -12.54 -5.84 7.87
N ILE A 6 -13.45 -5.21 7.15
CA ILE A 6 -14.90 -5.33 7.42
C ILE A 6 -15.33 -6.80 7.38
N GLU A 7 -14.69 -7.58 6.54
CA GLU A 7 -15.00 -8.99 6.26
C GLU A 7 -14.64 -9.94 7.40
N VAL A 8 -13.63 -9.60 8.19
CA VAL A 8 -13.10 -10.48 9.26
C VAL A 8 -13.00 -9.80 10.61
N GLY A 9 -13.22 -8.47 10.67
CA GLY A 9 -13.13 -7.69 11.90
C GLY A 9 -11.75 -7.09 12.14
N VAL A 10 -11.53 -6.57 13.35
CA VAL A 10 -10.31 -5.88 13.77
C VAL A 10 -9.43 -6.81 14.58
N MET A 11 -8.23 -7.04 14.10
CA MET A 11 -7.24 -7.90 14.76
C MET A 11 -6.31 -7.09 15.66
N ARG A 12 -5.84 -7.71 16.72
CA ARG A 12 -4.76 -7.16 17.52
C ARG A 12 -3.48 -7.16 16.69
N SER A 13 -2.76 -6.06 16.72
CA SER A 13 -1.44 -5.97 16.11
C SER A 13 -0.41 -5.45 17.12
N GLN A 14 0.77 -6.03 17.09
CA GLN A 14 1.90 -5.63 17.92
C GLN A 14 3.08 -5.30 17.02
N SER A 15 3.57 -4.06 17.10
CA SER A 15 4.75 -3.63 16.34
C SER A 15 6.03 -4.28 16.90
N LYS A 16 6.96 -4.65 16.03
CA LYS A 16 8.27 -5.23 16.41
C LYS A 16 9.12 -4.25 17.21
N LYS A 17 9.04 -2.94 16.88
CA LYS A 17 9.66 -1.80 17.58
C LYS A 17 8.74 -0.58 17.41
N ASN A 18 8.97 0.46 18.24
CA ASN A 18 8.28 1.75 18.06
C ASN A 18 8.51 2.28 16.63
N ASN A 19 7.44 2.70 15.97
CA ASN A 19 7.41 3.17 14.57
C ASN A 19 7.87 2.15 13.52
N SER A 20 7.84 0.85 13.82
CA SER A 20 8.15 -0.19 12.85
C SER A 20 6.91 -0.51 12.00
N LEU A 21 7.12 -0.69 10.69
CA LEU A 21 6.09 -1.20 9.78
C LEU A 21 5.88 -2.73 9.94
N TRP A 22 6.77 -3.40 10.65
CA TRP A 22 6.68 -4.81 10.96
C TRP A 22 5.74 -5.05 12.13
N VAL A 23 4.67 -5.79 11.90
CA VAL A 23 3.61 -6.07 12.87
C VAL A 23 3.35 -7.56 12.97
N LYS A 24 3.12 -8.04 14.17
CA LYS A 24 2.52 -9.36 14.41
C LYS A 24 1.02 -9.14 14.47
N ILE A 25 0.30 -9.81 13.58
CA ILE A 25 -1.17 -9.74 13.47
C ILE A 25 -1.75 -11.06 13.96
N GLY A 26 -2.82 -10.99 14.73
CA GLY A 26 -3.52 -12.17 15.23
C GLY A 26 -4.33 -11.87 16.48
N GLY A 27 -4.54 -12.90 17.30
CA GLY A 27 -5.31 -12.85 18.53
C GLY A 27 -6.23 -14.06 18.66
N GLU A 28 -6.96 -14.13 19.74
CA GLU A 28 -7.96 -15.17 19.95
C GLU A 28 -9.03 -15.10 18.86
N GLY A 29 -9.39 -16.24 18.27
CA GLY A 29 -10.34 -16.32 17.16
C GLY A 29 -9.78 -15.96 15.78
N TYR A 30 -8.47 -15.68 15.65
CA TYR A 30 -7.84 -15.33 14.39
C TYR A 30 -6.64 -16.22 14.09
N LYS A 31 -6.54 -16.66 12.83
CA LYS A 31 -5.36 -17.34 12.27
C LYS A 31 -4.93 -16.61 11.01
N THR A 32 -3.62 -16.53 10.77
CA THR A 32 -3.05 -15.93 9.58
C THR A 32 -2.15 -16.92 8.85
N ARG A 33 -2.14 -16.88 7.53
CA ARG A 33 -1.17 -17.58 6.68
C ARG A 33 -0.76 -16.72 5.50
N ILE A 34 0.36 -17.03 4.90
CA ILE A 34 0.85 -16.35 3.70
C ILE A 34 0.91 -17.37 2.57
N VAL A 35 0.24 -17.04 1.47
CA VAL A 35 0.19 -17.87 0.26
C VAL A 35 0.58 -17.01 -0.94
N ASN A 36 1.68 -17.34 -1.61
CA ASN A 36 2.21 -16.57 -2.75
C ASN A 36 2.39 -15.08 -2.44
N ASP A 37 3.01 -14.76 -1.30
CA ASP A 37 3.24 -13.42 -0.76
C ASP A 37 1.96 -12.64 -0.40
N LEU A 38 0.80 -13.29 -0.37
CA LEU A 38 -0.48 -12.69 0.01
C LEU A 38 -0.93 -13.16 1.39
N LEU A 39 -1.46 -12.22 2.18
CA LEU A 39 -2.02 -12.51 3.47
C LEU A 39 -3.41 -13.15 3.33
N GLU A 40 -3.61 -14.27 4.01
CA GLU A 40 -4.91 -14.88 4.19
C GLU A 40 -5.23 -14.99 5.68
N ILE A 41 -6.52 -14.79 6.02
CA ILE A 41 -6.99 -14.73 7.39
C ILE A 41 -8.17 -15.70 7.57
N LYS A 42 -8.15 -16.45 8.66
CA LYS A 42 -9.30 -17.22 9.12
C LYS A 42 -9.75 -16.66 10.46
N ALA A 43 -11.01 -16.24 10.55
CA ALA A 43 -11.58 -15.63 11.75
C ALA A 43 -12.92 -16.28 12.10
N ASP A 44 -13.16 -16.48 13.41
CA ASP A 44 -14.43 -17.01 13.89
C ASP A 44 -15.58 -16.01 13.64
N SER A 45 -15.26 -14.72 13.54
CA SER A 45 -16.18 -13.60 13.25
C SER A 45 -16.27 -13.23 11.77
N ALA A 46 -15.74 -14.07 10.87
CA ALA A 46 -15.76 -13.76 9.43
C ALA A 46 -17.18 -13.67 8.87
N MET A 47 -17.41 -12.76 7.95
CA MET A 47 -18.66 -12.68 7.20
C MET A 47 -18.93 -13.96 6.44
N LEU A 48 -20.19 -14.24 6.10
CA LEU A 48 -20.58 -15.40 5.30
C LEU A 48 -20.22 -15.25 3.80
N GLY A 49 -20.08 -14.03 3.31
CA GLY A 49 -19.77 -13.73 1.92
C GLY A 49 -20.45 -12.45 1.43
N TYR A 50 -20.20 -12.10 0.17
CA TYR A 50 -20.87 -10.98 -0.49
C TYR A 50 -22.16 -11.44 -1.16
N LEU A 51 -23.20 -10.58 -1.15
CA LEU A 51 -24.47 -10.88 -1.82
C LEU A 51 -24.36 -10.86 -3.36
N ASN A 52 -23.53 -9.97 -3.89
CA ASN A 52 -23.48 -9.66 -5.32
C ASN A 52 -22.06 -9.77 -5.91
N ALA A 53 -21.18 -10.55 -5.29
CA ALA A 53 -19.82 -10.78 -5.75
C ALA A 53 -19.37 -12.21 -5.44
N PRO A 54 -18.38 -12.75 -6.17
CA PRO A 54 -17.79 -14.05 -5.85
C PRO A 54 -17.29 -14.09 -4.41
N SER A 55 -17.32 -15.29 -3.82
CA SER A 55 -16.80 -15.50 -2.48
C SER A 55 -15.30 -15.14 -2.41
N PRO A 56 -14.88 -14.31 -1.43
CA PRO A 56 -13.48 -14.00 -1.20
C PRO A 56 -12.79 -15.06 -0.32
N PHE A 57 -13.47 -16.18 -0.03
CA PHE A 57 -12.95 -17.25 0.79
C PHE A 57 -12.47 -18.42 -0.07
N THR A 58 -11.38 -19.04 0.38
CA THR A 58 -10.93 -20.33 -0.14
C THR A 58 -11.89 -21.45 0.27
N GLU A 59 -11.80 -22.63 -0.36
CA GLU A 59 -12.63 -23.79 -0.02
C GLU A 59 -12.46 -24.24 1.45
N ASP A 60 -11.27 -24.05 2.01
CA ASP A 60 -10.95 -24.35 3.42
C ASP A 60 -11.24 -23.18 4.39
N GLY A 61 -11.95 -22.14 3.91
CA GLY A 61 -12.53 -21.06 4.72
C GLY A 61 -11.54 -19.95 5.12
N TRP A 62 -10.48 -19.72 4.35
CA TRP A 62 -9.60 -18.57 4.53
C TRP A 62 -10.04 -17.39 3.69
N PHE A 63 -10.10 -16.23 4.30
CA PHE A 63 -10.36 -14.98 3.61
C PHE A 63 -9.10 -14.50 2.86
N MET A 64 -9.20 -14.35 1.56
CA MET A 64 -8.15 -13.83 0.69
C MET A 64 -8.15 -12.30 0.76
N THR A 65 -7.27 -11.71 1.56
CA THR A 65 -7.26 -10.25 1.79
C THR A 65 -6.89 -9.45 0.54
N GLY A 66 -6.09 -10.04 -0.34
CA GLY A 66 -5.45 -9.36 -1.47
C GLY A 66 -4.29 -8.45 -1.08
N ASP A 67 -3.91 -8.41 0.20
CA ASP A 67 -2.77 -7.65 0.67
C ASP A 67 -1.48 -8.46 0.49
N ALA A 68 -0.51 -7.87 -0.20
CA ALA A 68 0.83 -8.42 -0.31
C ALA A 68 1.66 -8.09 0.93
N VAL A 69 2.45 -9.05 1.38
CA VAL A 69 3.23 -8.94 2.61
C VAL A 69 4.64 -9.50 2.44
N GLU A 70 5.57 -8.94 3.21
CA GLU A 70 6.85 -9.56 3.54
C GLU A 70 6.73 -10.22 4.92
N GLN A 71 7.48 -11.30 5.16
CA GLN A 71 7.50 -12.02 6.43
C GLN A 71 8.91 -12.06 7.02
N ASP A 72 9.00 -11.80 8.34
CA ASP A 72 10.20 -11.99 9.15
C ASP A 72 9.81 -12.66 10.47
N GLY A 73 9.91 -13.98 10.50
CA GLY A 73 9.44 -14.81 11.60
C GLY A 73 7.92 -14.69 11.80
N GLU A 74 7.51 -14.23 12.98
CA GLU A 74 6.10 -13.98 13.32
C GLU A 74 5.58 -12.59 12.90
N TYR A 75 6.47 -11.74 12.36
CA TYR A 75 6.14 -10.39 11.94
C TYR A 75 5.93 -10.32 10.43
N ILE A 76 4.96 -9.51 10.03
CA ILE A 76 4.71 -9.20 8.62
C ILE A 76 4.78 -7.69 8.40
N LYS A 77 5.18 -7.30 7.21
CA LYS A 77 5.12 -5.93 6.71
C LYS A 77 4.16 -5.91 5.54
N ILE A 78 3.11 -5.12 5.64
CA ILE A 78 2.13 -4.97 4.56
C ILE A 78 2.73 -4.05 3.50
N LEU A 79 2.83 -4.54 2.27
CA LEU A 79 3.38 -3.81 1.13
C LEU A 79 2.30 -3.01 0.39
N GLY A 80 1.08 -3.58 0.28
CA GLY A 80 -0.04 -2.97 -0.41
C GLY A 80 -0.95 -4.00 -1.08
N ARG A 81 -1.90 -3.53 -1.88
CA ARG A 81 -2.85 -4.38 -2.59
C ARG A 81 -2.23 -5.00 -3.83
N LYS A 82 -2.44 -6.32 -4.05
CA LYS A 82 -2.03 -7.01 -5.28
C LYS A 82 -2.64 -6.37 -6.54
N SER A 83 -3.88 -5.91 -6.46
CA SER A 83 -4.59 -5.25 -7.55
C SER A 83 -4.00 -3.89 -7.97
N GLU A 84 -3.17 -3.28 -7.11
CA GLU A 84 -2.55 -1.98 -7.35
C GLU A 84 -1.08 -2.09 -7.74
N LEU A 85 -0.58 -3.32 -7.91
CA LEU A 85 0.81 -3.60 -8.26
C LEU A 85 1.22 -2.92 -9.57
N ILE A 86 2.30 -2.15 -9.52
CA ILE A 86 2.96 -1.57 -10.69
C ILE A 86 4.13 -2.47 -11.08
N ASN A 87 4.11 -3.01 -12.30
CA ASN A 87 5.22 -3.79 -12.84
C ASN A 87 6.16 -2.88 -13.63
N VAL A 88 7.38 -2.70 -13.14
CA VAL A 88 8.43 -1.86 -13.74
C VAL A 88 9.57 -2.75 -14.22
N GLY A 89 9.55 -3.13 -15.49
CA GLY A 89 10.62 -3.97 -16.06
C GLY A 89 10.74 -5.36 -15.44
N GLY A 90 9.64 -5.92 -14.92
CA GLY A 90 9.63 -7.20 -14.21
C GLY A 90 9.65 -7.05 -12.67
N GLU A 91 10.05 -5.89 -12.17
CA GLU A 91 10.08 -5.61 -10.73
C GLU A 91 8.70 -5.21 -10.19
N LYS A 92 8.39 -5.69 -8.99
CA LYS A 92 7.10 -5.42 -8.31
C LYS A 92 7.21 -4.14 -7.47
N VAL A 93 6.36 -3.16 -7.75
CA VAL A 93 6.26 -1.92 -6.95
C VAL A 93 4.85 -1.79 -6.40
N TYR A 94 4.74 -1.71 -5.08
CA TYR A 94 3.48 -1.45 -4.41
C TYR A 94 3.35 0.05 -4.12
N PRO A 95 2.31 0.74 -4.63
CA PRO A 95 2.12 2.17 -4.41
C PRO A 95 2.19 2.58 -2.95
N ALA A 96 1.56 1.83 -2.06
CA ALA A 96 1.51 2.13 -0.63
C ALA A 96 2.90 2.18 0.04
N GLU A 97 3.85 1.36 -0.42
CA GLU A 97 5.23 1.38 0.07
C GLU A 97 5.92 2.72 -0.29
N VAL A 98 5.78 3.15 -1.54
CA VAL A 98 6.36 4.41 -2.02
C VAL A 98 5.68 5.62 -1.38
N GLU A 99 4.34 5.57 -1.26
CA GLU A 99 3.53 6.60 -0.59
C GLU A 99 3.96 6.79 0.86
N SER A 100 4.20 5.71 1.60
CA SER A 100 4.62 5.78 3.00
C SER A 100 5.96 6.49 3.18
N VAL A 101 6.90 6.31 2.25
CA VAL A 101 8.19 6.99 2.26
C VAL A 101 8.04 8.47 1.91
N ILE A 102 7.21 8.81 0.93
CA ILE A 102 6.97 10.21 0.56
C ILE A 102 6.25 10.97 1.67
N GLN A 103 5.32 10.35 2.38
CA GLN A 103 4.59 10.95 3.51
C GLN A 103 5.45 11.25 4.74
N GLU A 104 6.67 10.73 4.83
CA GLU A 104 7.60 11.12 5.91
C GLU A 104 8.11 12.57 5.77
N LEU A 105 7.95 13.18 4.59
CA LEU A 105 8.32 14.57 4.35
C LEU A 105 7.23 15.49 4.92
N GLU A 106 7.58 16.32 5.91
CA GLU A 106 6.66 17.17 6.66
C GLU A 106 5.82 18.11 5.79
N PHE A 107 6.34 18.51 4.62
CA PHE A 107 5.64 19.40 3.70
C PHE A 107 4.62 18.68 2.79
N ILE A 108 4.54 17.34 2.85
CA ILE A 108 3.57 16.54 2.09
C ILE A 108 2.32 16.34 2.92
N THR A 109 1.19 16.87 2.46
CA THR A 109 -0.11 16.67 3.11
C THR A 109 -0.84 15.45 2.58
N ASP A 110 -0.64 15.13 1.30
CA ASP A 110 -1.19 13.91 0.69
C ASP A 110 -0.33 13.46 -0.49
N VAL A 111 -0.37 12.16 -0.79
CA VAL A 111 0.34 11.57 -1.92
C VAL A 111 -0.45 10.41 -2.50
N GLU A 112 -0.42 10.31 -3.82
CA GLU A 112 -0.93 9.19 -4.60
C GLU A 112 0.17 8.70 -5.54
N VAL A 113 0.51 7.41 -5.45
CA VAL A 113 1.47 6.77 -6.35
C VAL A 113 0.72 5.87 -7.33
N TYR A 114 1.07 5.94 -8.60
CA TYR A 114 0.44 5.17 -9.68
C TYR A 114 1.43 4.79 -10.76
N GLY A 115 1.06 3.79 -11.57
CA GLY A 115 1.82 3.38 -12.75
C GLY A 115 1.37 4.16 -13.99
N GLU A 116 2.32 4.57 -14.84
CA GLU A 116 2.05 5.10 -16.17
C GLU A 116 2.74 4.21 -17.21
N LYS A 117 2.04 3.87 -18.29
CA LYS A 117 2.60 3.01 -19.35
C LYS A 117 3.87 3.61 -19.97
N ASN A 118 4.85 2.77 -20.14
CA ASN A 118 6.13 3.12 -20.75
C ASN A 118 6.57 2.03 -21.74
N PRO A 119 6.93 2.37 -22.98
CA PRO A 119 7.30 1.38 -24.01
C PRO A 119 8.51 0.51 -23.66
N LEU A 120 9.42 0.99 -22.81
CA LEU A 120 10.68 0.30 -22.49
C LEU A 120 10.57 -0.58 -21.26
N SER A 121 9.81 -0.15 -20.22
CA SER A 121 9.74 -0.83 -18.92
C SER A 121 8.36 -1.37 -18.60
N GLY A 122 7.42 -1.34 -19.54
CA GLY A 122 6.01 -1.67 -19.29
C GLY A 122 5.30 -0.56 -18.51
N ASN A 123 5.80 -0.21 -17.33
CA ASN A 123 5.33 0.95 -16.56
C ASN A 123 6.51 1.71 -15.95
N ILE A 124 6.23 2.94 -15.54
CA ILE A 124 7.06 3.77 -14.67
C ILE A 124 6.27 4.18 -13.45
N VAL A 125 6.96 4.40 -12.33
CA VAL A 125 6.34 4.91 -11.10
C VAL A 125 6.16 6.42 -11.24
N CYS A 126 4.95 6.88 -10.95
CA CYS A 126 4.58 8.30 -10.94
C CYS A 126 3.95 8.65 -9.59
N ALA A 127 4.05 9.91 -9.18
CA ALA A 127 3.41 10.41 -7.97
C ALA A 127 2.66 11.71 -8.23
N ARG A 128 1.48 11.86 -7.62
CA ARG A 128 0.79 13.12 -7.42
C ARG A 128 0.93 13.47 -5.94
N VAL A 129 1.29 14.70 -5.65
CA VAL A 129 1.51 15.14 -4.28
C VAL A 129 0.77 16.44 -4.01
N LYS A 130 0.24 16.55 -2.81
CA LYS A 130 -0.29 17.78 -2.26
C LYS A 130 0.69 18.31 -1.21
N VAL A 131 1.02 19.58 -1.29
CA VAL A 131 1.96 20.25 -0.37
C VAL A 131 1.26 21.34 0.41
N ASP A 132 1.73 21.64 1.63
CA ASP A 132 1.14 22.65 2.50
C ASP A 132 1.20 24.05 1.91
N ASP A 133 2.37 24.43 1.40
CA ASP A 133 2.59 25.75 0.81
C ASP A 133 3.38 25.63 -0.50
N PRO A 134 2.68 25.67 -1.65
CA PRO A 134 3.33 25.58 -2.96
C PRO A 134 4.35 26.68 -3.26
N SER A 135 4.22 27.86 -2.63
CA SER A 135 5.08 29.01 -2.90
C SER A 135 6.49 28.89 -2.37
N ASN A 136 6.69 28.05 -1.36
CA ASN A 136 7.98 27.88 -0.66
C ASN A 136 8.85 26.75 -1.23
N PHE A 137 8.40 25.97 -2.23
CA PHE A 137 9.07 24.75 -2.66
C PHE A 137 9.52 24.76 -4.13
N ASN A 138 10.53 25.57 -4.46
CA ASN A 138 11.11 25.59 -5.82
C ASN A 138 11.72 24.24 -6.26
N ASN A 139 12.10 23.35 -5.31
CA ASN A 139 12.78 22.08 -5.58
C ASN A 139 12.09 20.85 -4.97
N PHE A 140 10.76 20.90 -4.73
CA PHE A 140 10.06 19.80 -4.06
C PHE A 140 10.26 18.44 -4.76
N LYS A 141 10.31 18.41 -6.09
CA LYS A 141 10.51 17.17 -6.87
C LYS A 141 11.85 16.51 -6.56
N GLU A 142 12.93 17.32 -6.49
CA GLU A 142 14.26 16.79 -6.17
C GLU A 142 14.36 16.35 -4.72
N ASN A 143 13.72 17.06 -3.80
CA ASN A 143 13.65 16.68 -2.39
C ASN A 143 12.95 15.33 -2.23
N ILE A 144 11.78 15.14 -2.87
CA ILE A 144 11.06 13.86 -2.85
C ILE A 144 11.92 12.75 -3.47
N LYS A 145 12.52 12.97 -4.64
CA LYS A 145 13.36 11.96 -5.31
C LYS A 145 14.58 11.58 -4.47
N SER A 146 15.23 12.58 -3.87
CA SER A 146 16.40 12.35 -3.00
C SER A 146 16.02 11.53 -1.77
N HIS A 147 14.89 11.88 -1.13
CA HIS A 147 14.38 11.13 0.02
C HIS A 147 14.01 9.68 -0.37
N CYS A 148 13.31 9.49 -1.48
CA CYS A 148 12.98 8.15 -1.99
C CYS A 148 14.25 7.33 -2.30
N ARG A 149 15.27 7.92 -2.94
CA ARG A 149 16.54 7.23 -3.26
C ARG A 149 17.30 6.77 -2.03
N SER A 150 17.14 7.43 -0.89
CA SER A 150 17.80 7.05 0.37
C SER A 150 17.13 5.85 1.07
N LYS A 151 15.90 5.50 0.69
CA LYS A 151 15.08 4.50 1.39
C LYS A 151 14.51 3.39 0.52
N LEU A 152 14.44 3.61 -0.80
CA LEU A 152 13.83 2.68 -1.75
C LEU A 152 14.83 2.26 -2.82
N GLU A 153 14.60 1.10 -3.40
CA GLU A 153 15.32 0.64 -4.59
C GLU A 153 15.03 1.57 -5.77
N ARG A 154 16.01 1.69 -6.66
CA ARG A 154 16.00 2.64 -7.77
C ARG A 154 14.74 2.58 -8.65
N PHE A 155 14.22 1.38 -8.89
CA PHE A 155 13.04 1.17 -9.74
C PHE A 155 11.72 1.62 -9.07
N LYS A 156 11.71 1.76 -7.73
CA LYS A 156 10.56 2.26 -6.94
C LYS A 156 10.51 3.79 -6.89
N VAL A 157 11.60 4.49 -7.21
CA VAL A 157 11.67 5.95 -7.13
C VAL A 157 10.80 6.58 -8.22
N PRO A 158 9.86 7.49 -7.88
CA PRO A 158 9.00 8.13 -8.87
C PRO A 158 9.80 8.91 -9.93
N ILE A 159 9.56 8.58 -11.19
CA ILE A 159 10.18 9.27 -12.35
C ILE A 159 9.47 10.60 -12.58
N LYS A 160 8.14 10.60 -12.55
CA LYS A 160 7.31 11.79 -12.72
C LYS A 160 6.64 12.14 -11.39
N ILE A 161 6.73 13.41 -11.01
CA ILE A 161 6.06 13.94 -9.81
C ILE A 161 5.29 15.19 -10.24
N LYS A 162 3.99 15.19 -9.96
CA LYS A 162 3.07 16.29 -10.23
C LYS A 162 2.54 16.84 -8.91
N MET A 163 2.47 18.16 -8.80
CA MET A 163 1.72 18.81 -7.73
C MET A 163 0.24 18.82 -8.10
N GLU A 164 -0.63 18.55 -7.15
CA GLU A 164 -2.06 18.52 -7.33
C GLU A 164 -2.73 19.35 -6.24
N ASP A 165 -3.59 20.28 -6.63
CA ASP A 165 -4.34 21.13 -5.70
C ASP A 165 -5.68 20.50 -5.29
N GLN A 166 -6.16 19.52 -6.07
CA GLN A 166 -7.41 18.82 -5.81
C GLN A 166 -7.22 17.69 -4.80
N ASN A 167 -8.33 17.22 -4.21
CA ASN A 167 -8.28 16.06 -3.34
C ASN A 167 -7.93 14.80 -4.13
N LEU A 168 -6.87 14.10 -3.69
CA LEU A 168 -6.41 12.84 -4.27
C LEU A 168 -7.32 11.66 -3.88
N HIS A 169 -8.28 11.87 -2.99
CA HIS A 169 -9.23 10.86 -2.55
C HIS A 169 -10.61 11.08 -3.16
N SER A 170 -11.26 9.99 -3.56
CA SER A 170 -12.67 9.99 -3.95
C SER A 170 -13.56 10.31 -2.74
N PHE A 171 -14.85 10.63 -2.99
CA PHE A 171 -15.88 10.83 -1.94
C PHE A 171 -15.94 9.67 -0.91
N ARG A 172 -15.48 8.46 -1.27
CA ARG A 172 -15.40 7.29 -0.38
C ARG A 172 -14.03 7.11 0.28
N PHE A 173 -13.20 8.14 0.34
CA PHE A 173 -11.84 8.10 0.90
C PHE A 173 -10.91 7.05 0.24
N LYS A 174 -11.21 6.62 -0.98
CA LYS A 174 -10.33 5.77 -1.80
C LYS A 174 -9.48 6.65 -2.70
N LYS A 175 -8.18 6.37 -2.78
CA LYS A 175 -7.29 7.03 -3.74
C LYS A 175 -7.76 6.75 -5.17
N MET A 176 -7.87 7.80 -5.96
CA MET A 176 -8.33 7.74 -7.35
C MET A 176 -7.14 7.40 -8.25
N ARG A 177 -6.67 6.16 -8.21
CA ARG A 177 -5.64 5.70 -9.14
C ARG A 177 -6.27 5.52 -10.51
N ALA A 178 -5.87 6.35 -11.47
CA ALA A 178 -6.33 6.23 -12.84
C ALA A 178 -5.83 4.89 -13.41
N HIS A 179 -6.77 4.01 -13.67
CA HIS A 179 -6.55 2.84 -14.52
C HIS A 179 -6.81 3.28 -15.96
N GLU A 180 -5.78 3.69 -16.69
CA GLU A 180 -5.81 3.77 -18.15
C GLU A 180 -5.19 2.54 -18.78
#